data_62d3ee5d896fdcb101197f70b37e8d40
#
_entry.id   62d3ee5d896fdcb101197f70b37e8d40
#
_cell.length_a   1.000
_cell.length_b   1.000
_cell.length_c   1.000
_cell.angle_alpha   90.00
_cell.angle_beta   90.00
_cell.angle_gamma   90.00
#
_symmetry.space_group_name_H-M   'P 1'
#
loop_
_entity.id
_entity.type
_entity.pdbx_description
1 polymer ?
#
loop_
_entity_poly.entity_id
_entity_poly.type
_entity_poly.pdbx_seq_one_letter_code
_entity_poly.pdbx_strand_id
1 'polypeptide(L)'
;MLLEDKIENNLCDNIKIKINNRYILIGTIKDAFGVKGLVKVKLFFENPKRFDTIKIAFLGKDYLVSEICFEKKLNKSVWLARFSTLASREEIKKFKGQSIFCNRDILPSLGRDEYYYSELIGLKIKIQKDKIQGFIQNVVNYGSGDLLEIKLKNLQTTFFIPFNQENVTDISLKKKTILITPQKGLLPGT
;
A
#
# COMPACT_ATOMS: atom_id res chain seq x y z
N MET A 1 7.06 -22.04 20.48
CA MET A 1 6.47 -21.73 19.16
C MET A 1 5.24 -20.79 19.20
N LEU A 2 4.71 -20.39 20.35
CA LEU A 2 3.49 -19.56 20.47
C LEU A 2 3.73 -18.14 21.06
N LEU A 3 4.93 -17.82 21.48
CA LEU A 3 5.28 -16.51 22.04
C LEU A 3 5.99 -15.58 21.03
N GLU A 4 6.72 -16.15 20.09
CA GLU A 4 7.41 -15.39 19.04
C GLU A 4 6.44 -14.83 18.00
N ASP A 5 5.44 -15.62 17.58
CA ASP A 5 4.40 -15.17 16.64
C ASP A 5 3.50 -14.04 17.19
N LYS A 6 3.29 -14.00 18.53
CA LYS A 6 2.54 -12.91 19.18
C LYS A 6 3.35 -11.62 19.29
N ILE A 7 4.66 -11.72 19.44
CA ILE A 7 5.55 -10.55 19.55
C ILE A 7 5.72 -9.92 18.15
N GLU A 8 5.85 -10.73 17.10
CA GLU A 8 5.93 -10.23 15.72
C GLU A 8 4.63 -9.55 15.27
N ASN A 9 3.46 -10.10 15.57
CA ASN A 9 2.19 -9.49 15.25
C ASN A 9 1.95 -8.17 16.02
N ASN A 10 2.27 -8.11 17.31
CA ASN A 10 2.16 -6.87 18.09
C ASN A 10 3.16 -5.79 17.68
N LEU A 11 4.38 -6.18 17.25
CA LEU A 11 5.37 -5.24 16.73
C LEU A 11 4.93 -4.68 15.38
N CYS A 12 4.41 -5.52 14.48
CA CYS A 12 3.83 -5.10 13.21
C CYS A 12 2.66 -4.13 13.38
N ASP A 13 1.76 -4.38 14.34
CA ASP A 13 0.61 -3.52 14.57
C ASP A 13 0.99 -2.17 15.22
N ASN A 14 1.92 -2.14 16.15
CA ASN A 14 2.46 -0.91 16.72
C ASN A 14 3.27 -0.09 15.71
N ILE A 15 3.97 -0.76 14.79
CA ILE A 15 4.71 -0.13 13.70
C ILE A 15 3.75 0.41 12.66
N LYS A 16 2.70 -0.32 12.29
CA LYS A 16 1.61 0.17 11.41
C LYS A 16 0.97 1.43 11.97
N ILE A 17 0.77 1.54 13.27
CA ILE A 17 0.18 2.71 13.94
C ILE A 17 1.12 3.93 13.87
N LYS A 18 2.42 3.76 14.03
CA LYS A 18 3.41 4.87 13.92
C LYS A 18 3.68 5.29 12.47
N ILE A 19 3.60 4.36 11.52
CA ILE A 19 3.82 4.61 10.08
C ILE A 19 2.62 5.33 9.47
N ASN A 20 1.39 5.05 9.91
CA ASN A 20 0.14 5.55 9.33
C ASN A 20 -0.01 7.09 9.26
N ASN A 21 0.83 7.86 9.96
CA ASN A 21 0.74 9.32 9.91
C ASN A 21 1.88 10.02 9.14
N ARG A 22 2.97 9.33 8.81
CA ARG A 22 4.15 9.98 8.21
C ARG A 22 4.76 9.24 7.02
N TYR A 23 4.51 7.94 6.89
CA TYR A 23 5.09 7.10 5.85
C TYR A 23 4.03 6.34 5.08
N ILE A 24 4.21 6.24 3.78
CA ILE A 24 3.33 5.52 2.86
C ILE A 24 4.07 4.31 2.30
N LEU A 25 3.39 3.17 2.26
CA LEU A 25 3.87 1.95 1.62
C LEU A 25 3.89 2.14 0.10
N ILE A 26 5.09 2.09 -0.49
CA ILE A 26 5.29 2.33 -1.92
C ILE A 26 5.64 1.07 -2.71
N GLY A 27 6.06 0.01 -2.05
CA GLY A 27 6.43 -1.22 -2.74
C GLY A 27 7.01 -2.28 -1.84
N THR A 28 7.55 -3.35 -2.45
CA THR A 28 8.24 -4.45 -1.78
C THR A 28 9.52 -4.84 -2.53
N ILE A 29 10.54 -5.23 -1.79
CA ILE A 29 11.78 -5.81 -2.34
C ILE A 29 11.49 -7.24 -2.78
N LYS A 30 11.72 -7.54 -4.06
CA LYS A 30 11.50 -8.88 -4.62
C LYS A 30 12.74 -9.74 -4.58
N ASP A 31 13.86 -9.25 -5.14
CA ASP A 31 15.13 -9.98 -5.16
C ASP A 31 16.28 -9.07 -5.62
N ALA A 32 17.50 -9.54 -5.45
CA ALA A 32 18.68 -8.96 -6.08
C ALA A 32 18.66 -9.22 -7.60
N PHE A 33 19.23 -8.30 -8.37
CA PHE A 33 19.39 -8.44 -9.81
C PHE A 33 20.85 -8.28 -10.23
N GLY A 34 21.44 -9.34 -10.80
CA GLY A 34 22.86 -9.35 -11.18
C GLY A 34 23.80 -9.25 -9.97
N VAL A 35 25.00 -8.75 -10.22
CA VAL A 35 26.08 -8.63 -9.21
C VAL A 35 26.38 -7.19 -8.81
N LYS A 36 25.76 -6.20 -9.47
CA LYS A 36 26.08 -4.77 -9.30
C LYS A 36 25.15 -4.03 -8.29
N GLY A 37 24.62 -4.72 -7.29
CA GLY A 37 23.78 -4.11 -6.26
C GLY A 37 22.43 -3.59 -6.75
N LEU A 38 21.93 -4.10 -7.90
CA LEU A 38 20.60 -3.80 -8.36
C LEU A 38 19.55 -4.64 -7.66
N VAL A 39 18.39 -4.05 -7.40
CA VAL A 39 17.27 -4.66 -6.69
C VAL A 39 16.03 -4.67 -7.57
N LYS A 40 15.37 -5.81 -7.65
CA LYS A 40 14.01 -5.91 -8.20
C LYS A 40 13.03 -5.44 -7.14
N VAL A 41 12.29 -4.39 -7.45
CA VAL A 41 11.27 -3.80 -6.57
C VAL A 41 9.91 -3.89 -7.24
N LYS A 42 8.92 -4.44 -6.55
CA LYS A 42 7.51 -4.32 -6.97
C LYS A 42 6.96 -3.02 -6.39
N LEU A 43 6.54 -2.10 -7.24
CA LEU A 43 5.92 -0.84 -6.85
C LEU A 43 4.40 -0.93 -6.88
N PHE A 44 3.75 -0.15 -6.04
CA PHE A 44 2.30 -0.02 -5.93
C PHE A 44 1.77 1.25 -6.60
N PHE A 45 2.61 1.92 -7.40
CA PHE A 45 2.25 3.06 -8.24
C PHE A 45 2.95 2.96 -9.60
N GLU A 46 2.42 3.64 -10.62
CA GLU A 46 2.81 3.38 -12.01
C GLU A 46 4.12 4.05 -12.43
N ASN A 47 4.40 5.26 -11.97
CA ASN A 47 5.53 6.04 -12.49
C ASN A 47 6.46 6.60 -11.41
N PRO A 48 7.52 5.86 -11.03
CA PRO A 48 8.52 6.32 -10.08
C PRO A 48 9.45 7.41 -10.63
N LYS A 49 9.50 7.63 -11.95
CA LYS A 49 10.31 8.70 -12.56
C LYS A 49 9.84 10.11 -12.22
N ARG A 50 8.70 10.25 -11.55
CA ARG A 50 8.28 11.51 -10.95
C ARG A 50 9.13 11.92 -9.73
N PHE A 51 10.00 11.01 -9.29
CA PHE A 51 10.88 11.20 -8.15
C PHE A 51 12.31 10.95 -8.61
N ASP A 52 13.17 11.95 -8.53
CA ASP A 52 14.59 11.78 -8.86
C ASP A 52 15.26 10.87 -7.83
N THR A 53 14.96 11.08 -6.56
CA THR A 53 15.46 10.27 -5.46
C THR A 53 14.46 10.24 -4.31
N ILE A 54 14.14 9.04 -3.81
CA ILE A 54 13.25 8.87 -2.66
C ILE A 54 14.07 8.44 -1.45
N LYS A 55 13.97 9.21 -0.36
CA LYS A 55 14.40 8.74 0.96
C LYS A 55 13.34 7.82 1.53
N ILE A 56 13.70 6.58 1.79
CA ILE A 56 12.78 5.54 2.23
C ILE A 56 13.25 4.87 3.51
N ALA A 57 12.29 4.37 4.27
CA ALA A 57 12.56 3.55 5.44
C ALA A 57 12.15 2.09 5.15
N PHE A 58 13.00 1.14 5.47
CA PHE A 58 12.69 -0.28 5.42
C PHE A 58 12.12 -0.74 6.75
N LEU A 59 11.10 -1.60 6.70
CA LEU A 59 10.64 -2.31 7.87
C LEU A 59 11.46 -3.58 8.06
N GLY A 60 12.21 -3.62 9.14
CA GLY A 60 13.00 -4.75 9.58
C GLY A 60 13.37 -4.57 11.05
N LYS A 61 14.15 -5.49 11.62
CA LYS A 61 14.64 -5.35 13.00
C LYS A 61 15.42 -4.04 13.21
N ASP A 62 16.09 -3.56 12.15
CA ASP A 62 16.82 -2.30 12.14
C ASP A 62 16.21 -1.43 11.02
N TYR A 63 15.53 -0.36 11.36
CA TYR A 63 14.97 0.60 10.40
C TYR A 63 16.09 1.19 9.54
N LEU A 64 16.31 0.61 8.37
CA LEU A 64 17.29 1.11 7.42
C LEU A 64 16.69 2.24 6.60
N VAL A 65 17.26 3.42 6.70
CA VAL A 65 16.92 4.55 5.83
C VAL A 65 17.85 4.54 4.63
N SER A 66 17.31 4.57 3.43
CA SER A 66 18.07 4.53 2.19
C SER A 66 17.46 5.48 1.16
N GLU A 67 18.30 5.96 0.26
CA GLU A 67 17.84 6.61 -0.96
C GLU A 67 17.67 5.55 -2.03
N ILE A 68 16.58 5.67 -2.80
CA ILE A 68 16.29 4.77 -3.92
C ILE A 68 16.30 5.55 -5.23
N CYS A 69 17.08 5.05 -6.19
CA CYS A 69 17.08 5.52 -7.56
C CYS A 69 16.49 4.43 -8.46
N PHE A 70 15.44 4.76 -9.23
CA PHE A 70 14.80 3.83 -10.16
C PHE A 70 15.47 3.91 -11.52
N GLU A 71 16.05 2.80 -11.98
CA GLU A 71 16.82 2.75 -13.22
C GLU A 71 15.98 2.30 -14.43
N LYS A 72 15.31 1.15 -14.33
CA LYS A 72 14.63 0.53 -15.47
C LYS A 72 13.35 -0.20 -15.06
N LYS A 73 12.30 -0.01 -15.84
CA LYS A 73 11.07 -0.81 -15.73
C LYS A 73 11.28 -2.18 -16.37
N LEU A 74 10.99 -3.25 -15.65
CA LEU A 74 11.05 -4.61 -16.15
C LEU A 74 9.69 -5.10 -16.68
N ASN A 75 8.62 -4.75 -15.97
CA ASN A 75 7.23 -5.06 -16.37
C ASN A 75 6.25 -4.05 -15.74
N LYS A 76 4.94 -4.33 -15.81
CA LYS A 76 3.88 -3.42 -15.36
C LYS A 76 4.12 -2.83 -13.94
N SER A 77 4.61 -3.63 -13.00
CA SER A 77 4.78 -3.20 -11.59
C SER A 77 6.19 -3.43 -11.03
N VAL A 78 7.12 -4.03 -11.78
CA VAL A 78 8.46 -4.34 -11.30
C VAL A 78 9.49 -3.44 -11.95
N TRP A 79 10.32 -2.82 -11.12
CA TRP A 79 11.41 -1.95 -11.50
C TRP A 79 12.75 -2.47 -10.99
N LEU A 80 13.81 -2.12 -11.71
CA LEU A 80 15.18 -2.17 -11.18
C LEU A 80 15.46 -0.85 -10.47
N ALA A 81 15.97 -0.96 -9.26
CA ALA A 81 16.35 0.17 -8.45
C ALA A 81 17.69 -0.05 -7.79
N ARG A 82 18.36 1.03 -7.45
CA ARG A 82 19.58 1.05 -6.65
C ARG A 82 19.27 1.72 -5.33
N PHE A 83 19.76 1.13 -4.25
CA PHE A 83 19.66 1.68 -2.91
C PHE A 83 21.04 2.14 -2.46
N SER A 84 21.14 3.31 -1.84
CA SER A 84 22.41 3.86 -1.39
C SER A 84 23.06 3.03 -0.28
N THR A 85 22.25 2.29 0.47
CA THR A 85 22.70 1.49 1.63
C THR A 85 22.81 0.00 1.36
N LEU A 86 22.43 -0.50 0.17
CA LEU A 86 22.48 -1.91 -0.20
C LEU A 86 23.40 -2.09 -1.42
N ALA A 87 24.68 -2.40 -1.17
CA ALA A 87 25.68 -2.49 -2.21
C ALA A 87 25.90 -3.91 -2.72
N SER A 88 25.64 -4.93 -1.92
CA SER A 88 25.91 -6.33 -2.25
C SER A 88 24.65 -7.17 -2.42
N ARG A 89 24.80 -8.27 -3.16
CA ARG A 89 23.70 -9.24 -3.36
C ARG A 89 23.27 -9.89 -2.05
N GLU A 90 24.21 -10.15 -1.15
CA GLU A 90 23.97 -10.77 0.15
C GLU A 90 23.16 -9.85 1.06
N GLU A 91 23.49 -8.56 1.06
CA GLU A 91 22.71 -7.55 1.81
C GLU A 91 21.27 -7.47 1.28
N ILE A 92 21.11 -7.38 -0.04
CA ILE A 92 19.77 -7.29 -0.67
C ILE A 92 18.91 -8.50 -0.32
N LYS A 93 19.50 -9.72 -0.30
CA LYS A 93 18.77 -10.95 0.04
C LYS A 93 18.17 -10.92 1.45
N LYS A 94 18.83 -10.26 2.42
CA LYS A 94 18.31 -10.11 3.79
C LYS A 94 17.02 -9.28 3.83
N PHE A 95 16.82 -8.41 2.85
CA PHE A 95 15.63 -7.55 2.72
C PHE A 95 14.56 -8.09 1.74
N LYS A 96 14.75 -9.30 1.20
CA LYS A 96 13.77 -9.92 0.32
C LYS A 96 12.40 -10.04 0.99
N GLY A 97 11.35 -9.61 0.29
CA GLY A 97 9.98 -9.61 0.79
C GLY A 97 9.63 -8.42 1.68
N GLN A 98 10.60 -7.61 2.09
CA GLN A 98 10.33 -6.48 2.96
C GLN A 98 9.62 -5.32 2.25
N SER A 99 8.78 -4.64 3.00
CA SER A 99 8.04 -3.47 2.55
C SER A 99 8.92 -2.23 2.47
N ILE A 100 8.65 -1.40 1.47
CA ILE A 100 9.34 -0.14 1.22
C ILE A 100 8.37 1.00 1.51
N PHE A 101 8.76 1.90 2.40
CA PHE A 101 7.97 3.07 2.75
C PHE A 101 8.72 4.34 2.39
N CYS A 102 8.01 5.38 2.01
CA CYS A 102 8.56 6.71 1.87
C CYS A 102 7.80 7.73 2.71
N ASN A 103 8.44 8.85 3.00
CA ASN A 103 7.75 9.97 3.65
C ASN A 103 6.67 10.51 2.71
N ARG A 104 5.46 10.74 3.25
CA ARG A 104 4.32 11.30 2.52
C ARG A 104 4.65 12.65 1.89
N ASP A 105 5.46 13.48 2.56
CA ASP A 105 5.79 14.83 2.11
C ASP A 105 6.63 14.84 0.82
N ILE A 106 7.24 13.71 0.47
CA ILE A 106 8.04 13.55 -0.76
C ILE A 106 7.15 13.12 -1.94
N LEU A 107 5.97 12.57 -1.66
CA LEU A 107 5.06 12.14 -2.71
C LEU A 107 4.38 13.35 -3.36
N PRO A 108 4.23 13.37 -4.71
CA PRO A 108 3.48 14.42 -5.38
C PRO A 108 2.08 14.53 -4.78
N SER A 109 1.56 15.75 -4.77
CA SER A 109 0.13 15.94 -4.57
C SER A 109 -0.61 15.21 -5.69
N LEU A 110 -1.49 14.31 -5.32
CA LEU A 110 -2.38 13.62 -6.25
C LEU A 110 -3.41 14.61 -6.80
N GLY A 111 -3.89 14.37 -8.01
CA GLY A 111 -5.01 15.10 -8.59
C GLY A 111 -6.30 14.92 -7.76
N ARG A 112 -7.35 15.65 -8.14
CA ARG A 112 -8.70 15.38 -7.63
C ARG A 112 -9.05 13.94 -8.01
N ASP A 113 -9.56 13.17 -7.05
CA ASP A 113 -9.99 11.77 -7.25
C ASP A 113 -8.85 10.74 -7.42
N GLU A 114 -7.59 11.13 -7.22
CA GLU A 114 -6.46 10.20 -7.12
C GLU A 114 -6.11 9.93 -5.65
N TYR A 115 -5.91 8.66 -5.29
CA TYR A 115 -5.60 8.23 -3.92
C TYR A 115 -4.51 7.17 -3.92
N TYR A 116 -3.63 7.22 -2.93
CA TYR A 116 -2.73 6.10 -2.68
C TYR A 116 -3.51 4.96 -2.04
N TYR A 117 -3.29 3.71 -2.48
CA TYR A 117 -3.99 2.54 -1.92
C TYR A 117 -3.87 2.45 -0.41
N SER A 118 -2.69 2.79 0.14
CA SER A 118 -2.45 2.82 1.59
C SER A 118 -3.30 3.86 2.34
N GLU A 119 -3.83 4.87 1.67
CA GLU A 119 -4.73 5.87 2.26
C GLU A 119 -6.18 5.40 2.29
N LEU A 120 -6.53 4.55 1.34
CA LEU A 120 -7.87 3.96 1.24
C LEU A 120 -8.05 2.80 2.22
N ILE A 121 -6.99 1.99 2.43
CA ILE A 121 -7.04 0.84 3.35
C ILE A 121 -7.29 1.33 4.79
N GLY A 122 -8.30 0.74 5.43
CA GLY A 122 -8.73 1.09 6.78
C GLY A 122 -9.76 2.22 6.87
N LEU A 123 -10.14 2.86 5.74
CA LEU A 123 -11.25 3.82 5.74
C LEU A 123 -12.54 3.13 6.16
N LYS A 124 -13.32 3.82 6.99
CA LYS A 124 -14.63 3.37 7.44
C LYS A 124 -15.65 3.59 6.34
N ILE A 125 -16.38 2.54 5.98
CA ILE A 125 -17.37 2.56 4.91
C ILE A 125 -18.70 3.04 5.46
N LYS A 126 -19.28 4.02 4.79
CA LYS A 126 -20.68 4.44 4.94
C LYS A 126 -21.46 4.03 3.68
N ILE A 127 -22.62 3.42 3.87
CA ILE A 127 -23.59 3.13 2.83
C ILE A 127 -24.84 3.91 3.19
N GLN A 128 -25.46 4.61 2.22
CA GLN A 128 -26.69 5.42 2.47
C GLN A 128 -26.56 6.44 3.61
N LYS A 129 -25.52 7.27 3.55
CA LYS A 129 -25.26 8.50 4.35
C LYS A 129 -24.96 8.38 5.85
N ASP A 130 -25.44 7.39 6.63
CA ASP A 130 -25.42 7.58 8.09
C ASP A 130 -24.81 6.49 8.98
N LYS A 131 -24.63 5.26 8.50
CA LYS A 131 -24.08 4.19 9.36
C LYS A 131 -22.76 3.65 8.84
N ILE A 132 -21.76 3.58 9.74
CA ILE A 132 -20.50 2.87 9.45
C ILE A 132 -20.82 1.38 9.42
N GLN A 133 -20.75 0.79 8.21
CA GLN A 133 -21.09 -0.62 8.00
C GLN A 133 -19.88 -1.53 7.89
N GLY A 134 -18.67 -0.99 7.73
CA GLY A 134 -17.46 -1.78 7.55
C GLY A 134 -16.21 -0.93 7.39
N PHE A 135 -15.21 -1.52 6.77
CA PHE A 135 -13.95 -0.86 6.41
C PHE A 135 -13.36 -1.46 5.15
N ILE A 136 -12.48 -0.71 4.48
CA ILE A 136 -11.67 -1.19 3.36
C ILE A 136 -10.57 -2.06 3.92
N GLN A 137 -10.55 -3.34 3.55
CA GLN A 137 -9.52 -4.28 3.97
C GLN A 137 -8.30 -4.22 3.05
N ASN A 138 -8.53 -4.06 1.74
CA ASN A 138 -7.47 -4.02 0.75
C ASN A 138 -7.91 -3.26 -0.50
N VAL A 139 -6.97 -2.94 -1.39
CA VAL A 139 -7.23 -2.45 -2.75
C VAL A 139 -6.45 -3.33 -3.71
N VAL A 140 -7.12 -3.90 -4.68
CA VAL A 140 -6.54 -4.85 -5.65
C VAL A 140 -6.85 -4.42 -7.08
N ASN A 141 -5.97 -4.76 -8.01
CA ASN A 141 -6.20 -4.55 -9.44
C ASN A 141 -5.79 -5.83 -10.19
N TYR A 142 -6.77 -6.47 -10.81
CA TYR A 142 -6.59 -7.67 -11.63
C TYR A 142 -6.44 -7.36 -13.13
N GLY A 143 -6.32 -6.08 -13.50
CA GLY A 143 -6.10 -5.63 -14.89
C GLY A 143 -7.27 -4.89 -15.53
N SER A 144 -8.46 -4.94 -14.94
CA SER A 144 -9.69 -4.27 -15.42
C SER A 144 -10.11 -3.04 -14.58
N GLY A 145 -9.22 -2.54 -13.74
CA GLY A 145 -9.48 -1.42 -12.83
C GLY A 145 -9.26 -1.79 -11.38
N ASP A 146 -9.31 -0.77 -10.52
CA ASP A 146 -9.11 -0.95 -9.09
C ASP A 146 -10.40 -1.43 -8.43
N LEU A 147 -10.26 -2.38 -7.50
CA LEU A 147 -11.34 -2.93 -6.71
C LEU A 147 -11.05 -2.69 -5.22
N LEU A 148 -12.01 -2.15 -4.52
CA LEU A 148 -11.99 -2.07 -3.06
C LEU A 148 -12.44 -3.41 -2.49
N GLU A 149 -11.57 -4.11 -1.77
CA GLU A 149 -11.94 -5.26 -0.96
C GLU A 149 -12.45 -4.75 0.38
N ILE A 150 -13.74 -4.91 0.62
CA ILE A 150 -14.41 -4.39 1.80
C ILE A 150 -14.85 -5.51 2.75
N LYS A 151 -14.76 -5.23 4.04
CA LYS A 151 -15.28 -6.10 5.09
C LYS A 151 -16.41 -5.39 5.83
N LEU A 152 -17.61 -5.96 5.79
CA LEU A 152 -18.76 -5.46 6.52
C LEU A 152 -18.76 -6.00 7.96
N LYS A 153 -19.25 -5.20 8.93
CA LYS A 153 -19.18 -5.52 10.37
C LYS A 153 -19.86 -6.84 10.74
N ASN A 154 -20.96 -7.14 10.07
CA ASN A 154 -21.84 -8.26 10.44
C ASN A 154 -21.66 -9.48 9.53
N LEU A 155 -20.67 -9.46 8.61
CA LEU A 155 -20.45 -10.54 7.66
C LEU A 155 -19.02 -11.07 7.76
N GLN A 156 -18.86 -12.36 7.65
CA GLN A 156 -17.54 -13.02 7.64
C GLN A 156 -16.83 -12.87 6.29
N THR A 157 -17.61 -12.72 5.23
CA THR A 157 -17.12 -12.60 3.85
C THR A 157 -16.69 -11.19 3.51
N THR A 158 -15.76 -11.06 2.57
CA THR A 158 -15.36 -9.80 1.95
C THR A 158 -16.09 -9.62 0.62
N PHE A 159 -16.26 -8.37 0.19
CA PHE A 159 -16.89 -7.99 -1.05
C PHE A 159 -15.96 -7.10 -1.87
N PHE A 160 -16.08 -7.17 -3.18
CA PHE A 160 -15.30 -6.34 -4.09
C PHE A 160 -16.20 -5.29 -4.74
N ILE A 161 -15.85 -4.03 -4.58
CA ILE A 161 -16.55 -2.88 -5.16
C ILE A 161 -15.60 -2.19 -6.14
N PRO A 162 -15.99 -1.96 -7.40
CA PRO A 162 -15.18 -1.18 -8.33
C PRO A 162 -14.92 0.23 -7.79
N PHE A 163 -13.65 0.64 -7.80
CA PHE A 163 -13.24 1.97 -7.35
C PHE A 163 -13.43 2.96 -8.51
N ASN A 164 -14.64 3.45 -8.66
CA ASN A 164 -15.04 4.43 -9.66
C ASN A 164 -16.08 5.41 -9.10
N GLN A 165 -16.36 6.47 -9.84
CA GLN A 165 -17.30 7.52 -9.42
C GLN A 165 -18.76 7.02 -9.28
N GLU A 166 -19.12 5.94 -9.93
CA GLU A 166 -20.46 5.34 -9.82
C GLU A 166 -20.70 4.68 -8.45
N ASN A 167 -19.66 4.03 -7.91
CA ASN A 167 -19.73 3.29 -6.66
C ASN A 167 -19.20 4.06 -5.45
N VAL A 168 -18.33 5.05 -5.68
CA VAL A 168 -17.70 5.85 -4.62
C VAL A 168 -18.03 7.31 -4.84
N THR A 169 -18.83 7.86 -3.95
CA THR A 169 -19.36 9.23 -4.10
C THR A 169 -18.64 10.28 -3.25
N ASP A 170 -18.01 9.89 -2.16
CA ASP A 170 -17.22 10.82 -1.32
C ASP A 170 -16.12 10.09 -0.56
N ILE A 171 -14.96 10.71 -0.47
CA ILE A 171 -13.82 10.21 0.30
C ILE A 171 -13.28 11.33 1.18
N SER A 172 -13.29 11.09 2.48
CA SER A 172 -12.70 11.99 3.46
C SER A 172 -11.54 11.32 4.19
N LEU A 173 -10.32 11.54 3.71
CA LEU A 173 -9.10 11.04 4.37
C LEU A 173 -8.97 11.63 5.79
N LYS A 174 -9.37 12.88 5.98
CA LYS A 174 -9.34 13.56 7.29
C LYS A 174 -10.27 12.90 8.31
N LYS A 175 -11.49 12.53 7.89
CA LYS A 175 -12.47 11.84 8.73
C LYS A 175 -12.27 10.32 8.74
N LYS A 176 -11.35 9.80 7.93
CA LYS A 176 -11.13 8.37 7.69
C LYS A 176 -12.41 7.63 7.29
N THR A 177 -13.18 8.23 6.37
CA THR A 177 -14.44 7.68 5.89
C THR A 177 -14.52 7.70 4.38
N ILE A 178 -15.24 6.73 3.82
CA ILE A 178 -15.60 6.64 2.42
C ILE A 178 -17.10 6.38 2.31
N LEU A 179 -17.77 7.09 1.40
CA LEU A 179 -19.19 6.90 1.10
C LEU A 179 -19.31 6.04 -0.17
N ILE A 180 -19.94 4.89 -0.02
CA ILE A 180 -20.14 3.94 -1.11
C ILE A 180 -21.64 3.89 -1.44
N THR A 181 -21.94 3.99 -2.74
CA THR A 181 -23.28 3.81 -3.31
C THR A 181 -23.22 2.63 -4.29
N PRO A 182 -23.18 1.38 -3.79
CA PRO A 182 -22.97 0.23 -4.65
C PRO A 182 -24.15 0.00 -5.59
N GLN A 183 -23.85 -0.42 -6.81
CA GLN A 183 -24.87 -0.90 -7.74
C GLN A 183 -25.58 -2.12 -7.16
N LYS A 184 -26.83 -2.33 -7.59
CA LYS A 184 -27.64 -3.49 -7.16
C LYS A 184 -26.87 -4.80 -7.38
N GLY A 185 -26.86 -5.65 -6.38
CA GLY A 185 -26.23 -6.97 -6.42
C GLY A 185 -24.74 -7.01 -6.05
N LEU A 186 -24.10 -5.86 -5.84
CA LEU A 186 -22.68 -5.86 -5.36
C LEU A 186 -22.56 -6.12 -3.86
N LEU A 187 -23.61 -5.82 -3.11
CA LEU A 187 -23.67 -6.10 -1.67
C LEU A 187 -24.98 -6.80 -1.31
N PRO A 188 -24.99 -7.59 -0.22
CA PRO A 188 -26.21 -8.20 0.28
C PRO A 188 -27.25 -7.12 0.65
N GLY A 189 -28.45 -7.25 0.12
CA GLY A 189 -29.57 -6.33 0.39
C GLY A 189 -29.55 -5.01 -0.39
N THR A 190 -28.73 -4.92 -1.47
CA THR A 190 -28.74 -3.79 -2.43
C THR A 190 -29.41 -4.16 -3.75
#